data_d5b1e914737e55190f1c3d17f82936b5
#
_entry.id   d5b1e914737e55190f1c3d17f82936b5
#
_cell.length_a   1.000
_cell.length_b   1.000
_cell.length_c   1.000
_cell.angle_alpha   90.00
_cell.angle_beta   90.00
_cell.angle_gamma   90.00
#
_symmetry.space_group_name_H-M   'P 1'
#
loop_
_entity.id
_entity.type
_entity.pdbx_description
1 polymer ?
#
loop_
_entity_poly.entity_id
_entity_poly.type
_entity_poly.pdbx_seq_one_letter_code
_entity_poly.pdbx_strand_id
1 'polypeptide(L)'
;MKRLLISLLAFFTLPNVVHNSHLYNQKELIVLSESTKESIELAKYLNDNGVVKYSAYWCPNCLNQGELFGKQAYRELNVVECARDGINSQTQLCIEKKIKGFPTWEINGKLISGVLSLKEL
;
A
#
# COMPACT_ATOMS: atom_id res chain seq x y z
N MET A 1 -31.01 59.75 -24.67
CA MET A 1 -30.03 59.14 -23.75
C MET A 1 -30.46 57.70 -23.53
N LYS A 2 -29.76 56.76 -24.18
CA LYS A 2 -30.03 55.33 -24.04
C LYS A 2 -29.12 54.79 -22.92
N ARG A 3 -29.73 54.34 -21.84
CA ARG A 3 -29.00 53.62 -20.77
C ARG A 3 -28.79 52.19 -21.23
N LEU A 4 -27.53 51.82 -21.44
CA LEU A 4 -27.14 50.44 -21.64
C LEU A 4 -27.16 49.74 -20.26
N LEU A 5 -28.08 48.80 -20.10
CA LEU A 5 -28.05 47.84 -19.00
C LEU A 5 -27.04 46.74 -19.37
N ILE A 6 -25.88 46.80 -18.75
CA ILE A 6 -24.89 45.70 -18.81
C ILE A 6 -25.36 44.64 -17.84
N SER A 7 -25.93 43.57 -18.40
CA SER A 7 -26.26 42.38 -17.65
C SER A 7 -24.95 41.63 -17.32
N LEU A 8 -24.53 41.67 -16.06
CA LEU A 8 -23.45 40.86 -15.54
C LEU A 8 -23.97 39.43 -15.39
N LEU A 9 -23.71 38.59 -16.40
CA LEU A 9 -23.84 37.14 -16.29
C LEU A 9 -22.69 36.67 -15.40
N ALA A 10 -23.00 36.46 -14.13
CA ALA A 10 -22.07 35.75 -13.23
C ALA A 10 -22.00 34.30 -13.70
N PHE A 11 -20.89 33.94 -14.34
CA PHE A 11 -20.54 32.56 -14.60
C PHE A 11 -20.19 31.93 -13.25
N PHE A 12 -21.15 31.24 -12.65
CA PHE A 12 -20.87 30.29 -11.58
C PHE A 12 -20.08 29.12 -12.18
N THR A 13 -18.78 29.20 -12.12
CA THR A 13 -17.93 28.01 -12.31
C THR A 13 -18.13 27.10 -11.12
N LEU A 14 -18.96 26.09 -11.31
CA LEU A 14 -19.02 24.98 -10.36
C LEU A 14 -17.61 24.39 -10.22
N PRO A 15 -17.13 24.16 -8.99
CA PRO A 15 -15.86 23.47 -8.83
C PRO A 15 -16.01 22.09 -9.51
N ASN A 16 -15.12 21.82 -10.45
CA ASN A 16 -14.98 20.49 -11.03
C ASN A 16 -14.82 19.52 -9.86
N VAL A 17 -15.88 18.80 -9.55
CA VAL A 17 -15.78 17.60 -8.74
C VAL A 17 -14.99 16.63 -9.60
N VAL A 18 -13.68 16.62 -9.39
CA VAL A 18 -12.82 15.57 -9.93
C VAL A 18 -13.34 14.29 -9.31
N HIS A 19 -14.19 13.59 -10.06
CA HIS A 19 -14.55 12.22 -9.73
C HIS A 19 -13.24 11.44 -9.76
N ASN A 20 -12.71 11.17 -8.59
CA ASN A 20 -11.50 10.41 -8.40
C ASN A 20 -11.82 8.94 -8.71
N SER A 21 -12.11 8.66 -10.00
CA SER A 21 -12.27 7.30 -10.51
C SER A 21 -10.99 6.46 -10.35
N HIS A 22 -9.89 7.09 -9.94
CA HIS A 22 -8.64 6.41 -9.61
C HIS A 22 -8.69 5.62 -8.30
N LEU A 23 -9.62 5.91 -7.40
CA LEU A 23 -9.72 5.20 -6.11
C LEU A 23 -10.34 3.80 -6.25
N TYR A 24 -11.08 3.51 -7.30
CA TYR A 24 -11.77 2.23 -7.48
C TYR A 24 -10.95 1.15 -8.21
N ASN A 25 -9.78 1.49 -8.74
CA ASN A 25 -8.96 0.55 -9.51
C ASN A 25 -7.54 0.38 -8.94
N GLN A 26 -7.34 0.72 -7.68
CA GLN A 26 -6.03 0.52 -7.06
C GLN A 26 -5.93 -0.93 -6.60
N LYS A 27 -5.23 -1.73 -7.41
CA LYS A 27 -4.83 -3.09 -7.07
C LYS A 27 -3.63 -3.04 -6.11
N GLU A 28 -3.89 -2.49 -4.96
CA GLU A 28 -2.95 -2.24 -3.87
C GLU A 28 -3.56 -2.69 -2.55
N LEU A 29 -2.73 -3.23 -1.68
CA LEU A 29 -3.13 -3.61 -0.34
C LEU A 29 -3.23 -2.35 0.54
N ILE A 30 -4.42 -2.10 1.09
CA ILE A 30 -4.69 -0.93 1.92
C ILE A 30 -4.83 -1.35 3.38
N VAL A 31 -3.92 -0.86 4.23
CA VAL A 31 -3.93 -1.04 5.69
C VAL A 31 -4.67 0.13 6.33
N LEU A 32 -5.62 -0.16 7.21
CA LEU A 32 -6.48 0.85 7.82
C LEU A 32 -6.15 1.13 9.28
N SER A 33 -5.62 0.14 10.03
CA SER A 33 -5.29 0.32 11.45
C SER A 33 -4.19 1.35 11.67
N GLU A 34 -4.24 2.03 12.81
CA GLU A 34 -3.18 2.95 13.22
C GLU A 34 -1.98 2.17 13.74
N SER A 35 -0.79 2.68 13.48
CA SER A 35 0.45 2.10 14.00
C SER A 35 0.75 2.59 15.41
N THR A 36 1.38 1.73 16.20
CA THR A 36 2.06 2.17 17.42
C THR A 36 3.45 2.72 17.07
N LYS A 37 4.04 3.46 18.00
CA LYS A 37 5.43 3.92 17.85
C LYS A 37 6.38 2.73 17.66
N GLU A 38 6.19 1.69 18.46
CA GLU A 38 7.01 0.47 18.44
C GLU A 38 6.90 -0.25 17.09
N SER A 39 5.70 -0.33 16.51
CA SER A 39 5.52 -0.97 15.19
C SER A 39 6.20 -0.18 14.07
N ILE A 40 6.20 1.15 14.15
CA ILE A 40 6.91 2.01 13.20
C ILE A 40 8.43 1.81 13.32
N GLU A 41 8.96 1.80 14.53
CA GLU A 41 10.39 1.58 14.79
C GLU A 41 10.83 0.20 14.31
N LEU A 42 10.02 -0.84 14.56
CA LEU A 42 10.28 -2.19 14.06
C LEU A 42 10.30 -2.23 12.54
N ALA A 43 9.31 -1.63 11.88
CA ALA A 43 9.24 -1.62 10.42
C ALA A 43 10.47 -0.95 9.78
N LYS A 44 10.92 0.17 10.34
CA LYS A 44 12.17 0.85 9.92
C LYS A 44 13.38 -0.04 10.12
N TYR A 45 13.48 -0.68 11.27
CA TYR A 45 14.59 -1.60 11.56
C TYR A 45 14.62 -2.77 10.56
N LEU A 46 13.48 -3.37 10.26
CA LEU A 46 13.38 -4.46 9.29
C LEU A 46 13.83 -4.00 7.90
N ASN A 47 13.36 -2.84 7.45
CA ASN A 47 13.76 -2.27 6.17
C ASN A 47 15.27 -1.97 6.11
N ASP A 48 15.83 -1.37 7.16
CA ASP A 48 17.25 -1.04 7.26
C ASP A 48 18.14 -2.29 7.25
N ASN A 49 17.60 -3.43 7.68
CA ASN A 49 18.28 -4.72 7.69
C ASN A 49 17.97 -5.61 6.48
N GLY A 50 17.37 -5.04 5.44
CA GLY A 50 17.15 -5.73 4.17
C GLY A 50 16.07 -6.81 4.21
N VAL A 51 15.17 -6.78 5.19
CA VAL A 51 14.04 -7.70 5.27
C VAL A 51 13.02 -7.34 4.20
N VAL A 52 12.53 -8.35 3.49
CA VAL A 52 11.54 -8.19 2.41
C VAL A 52 10.28 -8.98 2.72
N LYS A 53 9.14 -8.37 2.50
CA LYS A 53 7.84 -9.02 2.54
C LYS A 53 7.31 -9.21 1.12
N TYR A 54 7.19 -10.45 0.68
CA TYR A 54 6.52 -10.80 -0.57
C TYR A 54 5.03 -10.92 -0.34
N SER A 55 4.25 -10.22 -1.13
CA SER A 55 2.83 -9.99 -0.88
C SER A 55 2.03 -10.03 -2.17
N ALA A 56 0.73 -10.22 -2.04
CA ALA A 56 -0.24 -9.99 -3.10
C ALA A 56 -1.39 -9.13 -2.55
N TYR A 57 -1.78 -8.09 -3.26
CA TYR A 57 -2.75 -7.11 -2.76
C TYR A 57 -4.11 -7.72 -2.38
N TRP A 58 -4.51 -8.79 -3.05
CA TRP A 58 -5.77 -9.50 -2.83
C TRP A 58 -5.71 -10.56 -1.72
N CYS A 59 -4.55 -10.79 -1.13
CA CYS A 59 -4.34 -11.88 -0.17
C CYS A 59 -4.80 -11.47 1.24
N PRO A 60 -5.78 -12.16 1.86
CA PRO A 60 -6.27 -11.84 3.19
C PRO A 60 -5.18 -11.91 4.27
N ASN A 61 -4.30 -12.90 4.21
CA ASN A 61 -3.20 -13.03 5.17
C ASN A 61 -2.17 -11.89 5.04
N CYS A 62 -1.97 -11.37 3.84
CA CYS A 62 -1.13 -10.19 3.61
C CYS A 62 -1.74 -8.95 4.25
N LEU A 63 -3.06 -8.78 4.14
CA LEU A 63 -3.78 -7.72 4.83
C LEU A 63 -3.68 -7.87 6.35
N ASN A 64 -3.92 -9.07 6.87
CA ASN A 64 -3.80 -9.33 8.32
C ASN A 64 -2.39 -8.99 8.82
N GLN A 65 -1.36 -9.36 8.08
CA GLN A 65 0.02 -8.99 8.41
C GLN A 65 0.22 -7.46 8.42
N GLY A 66 -0.34 -6.77 7.43
CA GLY A 66 -0.28 -5.31 7.36
C GLY A 66 -1.00 -4.64 8.54
N GLU A 67 -2.17 -5.14 8.91
CA GLU A 67 -2.96 -4.61 10.03
C GLU A 67 -2.25 -4.77 11.38
N LEU A 68 -1.41 -5.78 11.57
CA LEU A 68 -0.57 -5.91 12.76
C LEU A 68 0.46 -4.78 12.89
N PHE A 69 0.96 -4.27 11.78
CA PHE A 69 1.87 -3.12 11.76
C PHE A 69 1.14 -1.78 11.88
N GLY A 70 -0.02 -1.68 11.25
CA GLY A 70 -0.72 -0.43 11.03
C GLY A 70 -0.20 0.33 9.80
N LYS A 71 -0.98 1.29 9.34
CA LYS A 71 -0.76 1.97 8.05
C LYS A 71 0.54 2.77 7.95
N GLN A 72 0.98 3.41 9.04
CA GLN A 72 2.21 4.19 9.05
C GLN A 72 3.45 3.29 9.00
N ALA A 73 3.48 2.25 9.85
CA ALA A 73 4.56 1.27 9.87
C ALA A 73 4.63 0.46 8.57
N TYR A 74 3.48 0.09 8.01
CA TYR A 74 3.42 -0.66 6.76
C TYR A 74 4.12 0.04 5.60
N ARG A 75 4.06 1.38 5.54
CA ARG A 75 4.76 2.18 4.52
C ARG A 75 6.27 2.16 4.65
N GLU A 76 6.79 1.84 5.83
CA GLU A 76 8.23 1.74 6.08
C GLU A 76 8.79 0.37 5.67
N LEU A 77 7.94 -0.65 5.49
CA LEU A 77 8.36 -1.98 5.09
C LEU A 77 8.78 -2.03 3.61
N ASN A 78 9.77 -2.86 3.32
CA ASN A 78 10.08 -3.24 1.95
C ASN A 78 9.13 -4.34 1.51
N VAL A 79 8.07 -3.96 0.78
CA VAL A 79 7.04 -4.86 0.28
C VAL A 79 7.19 -5.06 -1.22
N VAL A 80 7.27 -6.32 -1.63
CA VAL A 80 7.30 -6.72 -3.04
C VAL A 80 5.93 -7.25 -3.43
N GLU A 81 5.27 -6.60 -4.38
CA GLU A 81 3.99 -7.04 -4.93
C GLU A 81 4.21 -8.11 -5.98
N CYS A 82 3.68 -9.31 -5.74
CA CYS A 82 3.82 -10.47 -6.60
C CYS A 82 2.65 -10.68 -7.57
N ALA A 83 1.48 -10.08 -7.30
CA ALA A 83 0.34 -10.16 -8.21
C ALA A 83 0.64 -9.41 -9.50
N ARG A 84 0.45 -10.07 -10.65
CA ARG A 84 0.80 -9.51 -11.98
C ARG A 84 0.11 -8.20 -12.28
N ASP A 85 -1.11 -8.06 -11.80
CA ASP A 85 -1.96 -6.89 -12.00
C ASP A 85 -1.93 -5.91 -10.83
N GLY A 86 -1.06 -6.13 -9.85
CA GLY A 86 -0.83 -5.22 -8.73
C GLY A 86 -0.03 -3.99 -9.12
N ILE A 87 -0.16 -2.91 -8.32
CA ILE A 87 0.63 -1.69 -8.52
C ILE A 87 2.09 -1.98 -8.25
N ASN A 88 2.97 -1.52 -9.16
CA ASN A 88 4.42 -1.73 -9.09
C ASN A 88 4.80 -3.22 -8.93
N SER A 89 4.06 -4.11 -9.58
CA SER A 89 4.28 -5.55 -9.52
C SER A 89 5.70 -5.94 -9.89
N GLN A 90 6.28 -6.84 -9.11
CA GLN A 90 7.58 -7.46 -9.35
C GLN A 90 7.43 -8.98 -9.42
N THR A 91 6.47 -9.44 -10.21
CA THR A 91 6.12 -10.87 -10.33
C THR A 91 7.33 -11.72 -10.70
N GLN A 92 8.18 -11.25 -11.60
CA GLN A 92 9.37 -11.99 -12.03
C GLN A 92 10.34 -12.24 -10.86
N LEU A 93 10.55 -11.25 -10.00
CA LEU A 93 11.37 -11.41 -8.80
C LEU A 93 10.77 -12.48 -7.87
N CYS A 94 9.46 -12.48 -7.70
CA CYS A 94 8.77 -13.49 -6.87
C CYS A 94 8.96 -14.91 -7.44
N ILE A 95 8.94 -15.06 -8.76
CA ILE A 95 9.20 -16.33 -9.43
C ILE A 95 10.65 -16.77 -9.20
N GLU A 96 11.62 -15.88 -9.39
CA GLU A 96 13.05 -16.16 -9.19
C GLU A 96 13.36 -16.54 -7.75
N LYS A 97 12.72 -15.88 -6.78
CA LYS A 97 12.81 -16.19 -5.35
C LYS A 97 12.04 -17.45 -4.95
N LYS A 98 11.28 -18.05 -5.87
CA LYS A 98 10.47 -19.25 -5.63
C LYS A 98 9.44 -19.05 -4.51
N ILE A 99 8.80 -17.90 -4.49
CA ILE A 99 7.74 -17.58 -3.53
C ILE A 99 6.53 -18.47 -3.85
N LYS A 100 6.09 -19.27 -2.88
CA LYS A 100 5.00 -20.25 -3.05
C LYS A 100 3.70 -19.85 -2.36
N GLY A 101 3.73 -18.86 -1.50
CA GLY A 101 2.57 -18.40 -0.75
C GLY A 101 2.77 -17.00 -0.21
N PHE A 102 1.70 -16.39 0.25
CA PHE A 102 1.70 -15.01 0.74
C PHE A 102 1.06 -14.89 2.13
N PRO A 103 1.60 -14.03 3.00
CA PRO A 103 2.88 -13.37 2.83
C PRO A 103 4.04 -14.35 3.01
N THR A 104 5.18 -14.05 2.38
CA THR A 104 6.45 -14.70 2.68
C THR A 104 7.46 -13.61 3.05
N TRP A 105 8.17 -13.84 4.12
CA TRP A 105 9.23 -12.97 4.59
C TRP A 105 10.59 -13.50 4.19
N GLU A 106 11.47 -12.65 3.70
CA GLU A 106 12.88 -12.98 3.50
C GLU A 106 13.69 -12.26 4.58
N ILE A 107 14.26 -13.04 5.49
CA ILE A 107 15.04 -12.57 6.64
C ILE A 107 16.39 -13.27 6.61
N ASN A 108 17.49 -12.51 6.47
CA ASN A 108 18.84 -13.06 6.35
C ASN A 108 18.95 -14.18 5.29
N GLY A 109 18.32 -13.98 4.14
CA GLY A 109 18.31 -14.93 3.03
C GLY A 109 17.40 -16.14 3.21
N LYS A 110 16.68 -16.24 4.33
CA LYS A 110 15.72 -17.34 4.59
C LYS A 110 14.30 -16.88 4.28
N LEU A 111 13.54 -17.76 3.63
CA LEU A 111 12.12 -17.53 3.34
C LEU A 111 11.28 -18.17 4.45
N ILE A 112 10.41 -17.35 5.06
CA ILE A 112 9.48 -17.77 6.10
C ILE A 112 8.07 -17.40 5.63
N SER A 113 7.26 -18.43 5.37
CA SER A 113 5.89 -18.23 4.91
C SER A 113 4.91 -18.05 6.06
N GLY A 114 3.92 -17.20 5.84
CA GLY A 114 2.80 -17.00 6.75
C GLY A 114 2.85 -15.67 7.50
N VAL A 115 1.80 -15.43 8.24
CA VAL A 115 1.71 -14.25 9.12
C VAL A 115 2.59 -14.46 10.35
N LEU A 116 3.50 -13.53 10.57
CA LEU A 116 4.35 -13.52 11.76
C LEU A 116 3.85 -12.45 12.73
N SER A 117 3.88 -12.76 14.03
CA SER A 117 3.67 -11.74 15.05
C SER A 117 4.80 -10.72 15.04
N LEU A 118 4.55 -9.51 15.55
CA LEU A 118 5.60 -8.49 15.63
C LEU A 118 6.77 -8.92 16.53
N LYS A 119 6.54 -9.88 17.44
CA LYS A 119 7.60 -10.45 18.31
C LYS A 119 8.47 -11.45 17.59
N GLU A 120 7.97 -12.09 16.55
CA GLU A 120 8.73 -13.07 15.74
C GLU A 120 9.62 -12.38 14.71
N LEU A 121 9.26 -11.14 14.38
CA LEU A 121 10.02 -10.30 13.46
C LEU A 121 11.13 -9.53 14.18
#